data_5c7751617e2050b429ed6f0e5d7317e2
#
_entry.id   5c7751617e2050b429ed6f0e5d7317e2
#
_cell.length_a   1.000
_cell.length_b   1.000
_cell.length_c   1.000
_cell.angle_alpha   90.00
_cell.angle_beta   90.00
_cell.angle_gamma   90.00
#
_symmetry.space_group_name_H-M   'P 1'
#
loop_
_entity.id
_entity.type
_entity.pdbx_description
1 polymer ?
#
loop_
_entity_poly.entity_id
_entity_poly.type
_entity_poly.pdbx_seq_one_letter_code
_entity_poly.pdbx_strand_id
1 'polypeptide(L)'
;APYLVTGVGGLNLSGTGLVDVTSGGMTVASGLSATTLVAKLLEGRNGGTWDGTSGITSSVTAVQVANFEMRAVGWMDNGDGSMTVAYAAQGDTNLDWVVDILDVSNFVSSGKFGTGQPATWMDGDFNYDGVVDIQDVADFSATGLYGGGSYNAAPGIAAVPEPTGIGPAALVAAAAWLAVRRRGGGAGT
;
A
#
# COMPACT_ATOMS: atom_id res chain seq x y z
N ALA A 1 -6.95 7.91 1.74
CA ALA A 1 -5.84 7.43 0.93
C ALA A 1 -4.65 7.17 1.83
N PRO A 2 -3.90 6.08 1.63
CA PRO A 2 -2.65 5.86 2.33
C PRO A 2 -1.73 7.06 2.08
N TYR A 3 -0.95 7.45 3.08
CA TYR A 3 -0.05 8.57 2.95
C TYR A 3 1.39 8.11 3.14
N LEU A 4 2.28 8.63 2.30
CA LEU A 4 3.71 8.49 2.45
C LEU A 4 4.25 9.78 3.07
N VAL A 5 4.87 9.68 4.24
CA VAL A 5 5.57 10.79 4.86
C VAL A 5 7.02 10.74 4.39
N THR A 6 7.42 11.72 3.59
CA THR A 6 8.84 11.91 3.27
C THR A 6 9.51 12.64 4.42
N GLY A 7 10.34 11.93 5.18
CA GLY A 7 11.04 12.49 6.34
C GLY A 7 12.22 13.37 5.92
N VAL A 8 12.28 14.56 6.49
CA VAL A 8 13.46 15.43 6.38
C VAL A 8 14.36 15.13 7.58
N GLY A 9 15.37 14.31 7.38
CA GLY A 9 16.34 13.98 8.41
C GLY A 9 16.41 12.50 8.77
N GLY A 10 17.35 12.13 9.59
CA GLY A 10 17.57 10.74 10.01
C GLY A 10 16.54 10.29 11.04
N LEU A 11 16.11 9.06 10.94
CA LEU A 11 15.35 8.38 11.98
C LEU A 11 16.31 7.83 13.02
N ASN A 12 16.14 8.23 14.27
CA ASN A 12 16.88 7.66 15.40
C ASN A 12 15.88 7.02 16.37
N LEU A 13 15.86 5.70 16.40
CA LEU A 13 15.07 4.92 17.35
C LEU A 13 16.01 4.35 18.41
N SER A 14 16.14 5.08 19.53
CA SER A 14 16.94 4.64 20.68
C SER A 14 16.03 4.05 21.77
N GLY A 15 16.55 3.05 22.49
CA GLY A 15 15.80 2.42 23.58
C GLY A 15 14.51 1.76 23.09
N THR A 16 13.39 2.07 23.75
CA THR A 16 12.07 1.53 23.44
C THR A 16 11.25 2.43 22.50
N GLY A 17 11.93 3.26 21.69
CA GLY A 17 11.22 4.08 20.70
C GLY A 17 10.43 3.21 19.72
N LEU A 18 9.18 3.58 19.49
CA LEU A 18 8.26 2.89 18.56
C LEU A 18 7.77 3.85 17.47
N VAL A 19 7.80 3.39 16.25
CA VAL A 19 7.13 4.04 15.10
C VAL A 19 6.04 3.11 14.59
N ASP A 20 4.83 3.61 14.52
CA ASP A 20 3.69 2.93 13.91
C ASP A 20 3.38 3.56 12.55
N VAL A 21 3.61 2.83 11.47
CA VAL A 21 3.31 3.32 10.11
C VAL A 21 1.83 3.19 9.76
N THR A 22 1.03 2.56 10.61
CA THR A 22 -0.41 2.30 10.36
C THR A 22 -0.65 1.62 8.99
N SER A 23 -1.50 2.17 8.14
CA SER A 23 -1.69 1.73 6.74
C SER A 23 -0.91 2.58 5.73
N GLY A 24 -0.02 3.43 6.20
CA GLY A 24 0.81 4.29 5.36
C GLY A 24 2.24 3.80 5.22
N GLY A 25 3.11 4.74 5.01
CA GLY A 25 4.55 4.52 4.94
C GLY A 25 5.34 5.80 5.22
N MET A 26 6.63 5.64 5.33
CA MET A 26 7.57 6.76 5.51
C MET A 26 8.82 6.53 4.68
N THR A 27 9.43 7.60 4.23
CA THR A 27 10.78 7.60 3.68
C THR A 27 11.73 8.29 4.66
N VAL A 28 12.79 7.59 5.03
CA VAL A 28 13.87 8.09 5.86
C VAL A 28 14.98 8.57 4.94
N ALA A 29 15.23 9.87 4.93
CA ALA A 29 16.10 10.50 3.93
C ALA A 29 17.60 10.19 4.12
N SER A 30 18.04 9.88 5.33
CA SER A 30 19.45 9.55 5.61
C SER A 30 19.65 9.06 7.04
N GLY A 31 20.85 8.56 7.32
CA GLY A 31 21.29 8.26 8.71
C GLY A 31 20.87 6.91 9.26
N LEU A 32 20.15 6.10 8.48
CA LEU A 32 19.76 4.74 8.84
C LEU A 32 20.42 3.76 7.86
N SER A 33 21.14 2.78 8.36
CA SER A 33 21.64 1.68 7.53
C SER A 33 20.56 0.61 7.35
N ALA A 34 20.60 -0.14 6.25
CA ALA A 34 19.71 -1.28 6.03
C ALA A 34 19.70 -2.26 7.21
N THR A 35 20.88 -2.57 7.74
CA THR A 35 21.03 -3.45 8.92
C THR A 35 20.29 -2.89 10.14
N THR A 36 20.42 -1.58 10.40
CA THR A 36 19.73 -0.95 11.53
C THR A 36 18.23 -0.91 11.31
N LEU A 37 17.79 -0.62 10.07
CA LEU A 37 16.37 -0.61 9.69
C LEU A 37 15.75 -1.98 9.92
N VAL A 38 16.37 -3.04 9.38
CA VAL A 38 15.86 -4.42 9.52
C VAL A 38 15.81 -4.82 11.01
N ALA A 39 16.83 -4.47 11.81
CA ALA A 39 16.78 -4.73 13.23
C ALA A 39 15.56 -4.06 13.91
N LYS A 40 15.23 -2.82 13.53
CA LYS A 40 14.05 -2.11 14.05
C LYS A 40 12.73 -2.67 13.53
N LEU A 41 12.70 -3.18 12.32
CA LEU A 41 11.55 -3.91 11.79
C LEU A 41 11.35 -5.25 12.52
N LEU A 42 12.41 -5.99 12.81
CA LEU A 42 12.33 -7.24 13.58
C LEU A 42 11.83 -7.01 15.02
N GLU A 43 12.22 -5.91 15.67
CA GLU A 43 11.67 -5.52 16.98
C GLU A 43 10.15 -5.30 16.89
N GLY A 44 9.68 -4.54 15.90
CA GLY A 44 8.25 -4.26 15.71
C GLY A 44 7.46 -5.47 15.22
N ARG A 45 8.10 -6.34 14.43
CA ARG A 45 7.51 -7.58 13.90
C ARG A 45 7.13 -8.58 14.98
N ASN A 46 7.89 -8.63 16.07
CA ASN A 46 7.64 -9.50 17.23
C ASN A 46 7.24 -10.93 16.84
N GLY A 47 8.12 -11.61 16.08
CA GLY A 47 7.86 -12.99 15.62
C GLY A 47 6.77 -13.14 14.55
N GLY A 48 6.26 -12.05 13.99
CA GLY A 48 5.24 -12.05 12.91
C GLY A 48 3.89 -11.46 13.32
N THR A 49 3.70 -11.12 14.59
CA THR A 49 2.44 -10.56 15.10
C THR A 49 2.30 -9.07 14.88
N TRP A 50 3.39 -8.37 14.60
CA TRP A 50 3.47 -6.92 14.37
C TRP A 50 2.91 -6.06 15.51
N ASP A 51 2.93 -6.58 16.72
CA ASP A 51 2.50 -5.92 17.97
C ASP A 51 3.68 -5.60 18.90
N GLY A 52 4.88 -5.50 18.36
CA GLY A 52 6.09 -5.12 19.10
C GLY A 52 5.94 -3.77 19.79
N THR A 53 6.57 -3.63 20.95
CA THR A 53 6.53 -2.42 21.78
C THR A 53 7.70 -1.49 21.55
N SER A 54 8.59 -1.81 20.61
CA SER A 54 9.73 -0.99 20.16
C SER A 54 9.98 -1.20 18.67
N GLY A 55 10.80 -0.35 18.07
CA GLY A 55 11.18 -0.45 16.67
C GLY A 55 10.18 0.14 15.70
N ILE A 56 9.90 -0.55 14.59
CA ILE A 56 8.98 -0.09 13.55
C ILE A 56 7.90 -1.15 13.35
N THR A 57 6.65 -0.77 13.49
CA THR A 57 5.50 -1.65 13.38
C THR A 57 4.37 -1.01 12.57
N SER A 58 3.29 -1.74 12.40
CA SER A 58 2.01 -1.27 11.88
C SER A 58 0.88 -1.85 12.73
N SER A 59 0.16 -1.02 13.43
CA SER A 59 -1.02 -1.42 14.19
C SER A 59 -2.12 -1.99 13.29
N VAL A 60 -2.18 -1.55 12.03
CA VAL A 60 -3.09 -2.10 11.02
C VAL A 60 -2.67 -3.51 10.66
N THR A 61 -1.38 -3.74 10.41
CA THR A 61 -0.83 -5.08 10.16
C THR A 61 -1.13 -6.02 11.32
N ALA A 62 -0.91 -5.59 12.57
CA ALA A 62 -1.18 -6.41 13.74
C ALA A 62 -2.63 -6.90 13.80
N VAL A 63 -3.59 -6.02 13.52
CA VAL A 63 -5.02 -6.38 13.47
C VAL A 63 -5.30 -7.37 12.34
N GLN A 64 -4.72 -7.17 11.17
CA GLN A 64 -4.96 -8.03 10.01
C GLN A 64 -4.34 -9.41 10.19
N VAL A 65 -3.12 -9.49 10.71
CA VAL A 65 -2.48 -10.78 11.04
C VAL A 65 -3.28 -11.54 12.10
N ALA A 66 -3.83 -10.85 13.11
CA ALA A 66 -4.72 -11.47 14.08
C ALA A 66 -6.02 -12.01 13.44
N ASN A 67 -6.43 -11.50 12.29
CA ASN A 67 -7.55 -11.99 11.48
C ASN A 67 -7.11 -12.95 10.37
N PHE A 68 -5.89 -13.50 10.44
CA PHE A 68 -5.32 -14.44 9.47
C PHE A 68 -5.10 -13.83 8.06
N GLU A 69 -4.99 -12.52 7.94
CA GLU A 69 -4.58 -11.88 6.71
C GLU A 69 -3.05 -11.78 6.64
N MET A 70 -2.50 -12.16 5.49
CA MET A 70 -1.06 -12.08 5.25
C MET A 70 -0.67 -10.63 4.95
N ARG A 71 -0.16 -9.95 5.96
CA ARG A 71 0.31 -8.56 5.89
C ARG A 71 1.61 -8.40 6.68
N ALA A 72 2.35 -7.37 6.33
CA ALA A 72 3.64 -7.04 6.92
C ALA A 72 3.91 -5.53 6.88
N VAL A 73 5.08 -5.15 7.32
CA VAL A 73 5.69 -3.85 6.99
C VAL A 73 6.87 -4.15 6.08
N GLY A 74 6.80 -3.73 4.84
CA GLY A 74 7.88 -3.89 3.87
C GLY A 74 8.86 -2.73 3.91
N TRP A 75 10.01 -2.90 3.27
CA TRP A 75 11.02 -1.86 3.14
C TRP A 75 11.81 -1.97 1.85
N MET A 76 12.35 -0.85 1.38
CA MET A 76 13.28 -0.84 0.26
C MET A 76 14.35 0.24 0.42
N ASP A 77 15.54 -0.02 -0.11
CA ASP A 77 16.58 0.96 -0.34
C ASP A 77 16.30 1.69 -1.66
N ASN A 78 16.17 3.01 -1.62
CA ASN A 78 15.86 3.80 -2.81
C ASN A 78 17.10 4.07 -3.69
N GLY A 79 18.28 3.64 -3.26
CA GLY A 79 19.53 3.81 -4.01
C GLY A 79 20.14 5.21 -3.96
N ASP A 80 19.49 6.16 -3.31
CA ASP A 80 19.95 7.54 -3.09
C ASP A 80 20.40 7.83 -1.65
N GLY A 81 20.50 6.77 -0.83
CA GLY A 81 20.79 6.83 0.58
C GLY A 81 19.57 7.00 1.48
N SER A 82 18.39 7.08 0.90
CA SER A 82 17.12 7.02 1.61
C SER A 82 16.53 5.62 1.60
N MET A 83 15.65 5.35 2.57
CA MET A 83 14.94 4.08 2.69
C MET A 83 13.46 4.32 2.87
N THR A 84 12.65 3.54 2.16
CA THR A 84 11.19 3.55 2.33
C THR A 84 10.76 2.37 3.19
N VAL A 85 9.84 2.63 4.10
CA VAL A 85 9.17 1.62 4.95
C VAL A 85 7.67 1.85 4.83
N ALA A 86 6.91 0.81 4.57
CA ALA A 86 5.46 0.94 4.39
C ALA A 86 4.71 -0.30 4.87
N TYR A 87 3.46 -0.10 5.28
CA TYR A 87 2.49 -1.18 5.34
C TYR A 87 2.47 -1.91 4.00
N ALA A 88 2.57 -3.23 4.03
CA ALA A 88 2.73 -4.05 2.85
C ALA A 88 2.02 -5.40 2.96
N ALA A 89 1.79 -6.03 1.82
CA ALA A 89 1.49 -7.45 1.73
C ALA A 89 2.74 -8.20 1.28
N GLN A 90 2.88 -9.45 1.69
CA GLN A 90 3.91 -10.31 1.13
C GLN A 90 3.70 -10.42 -0.38
N GLY A 91 4.73 -10.14 -1.13
CA GLY A 91 4.67 -10.09 -2.59
C GLY A 91 4.68 -8.68 -3.19
N ASP A 92 4.40 -7.64 -2.42
CA ASP A 92 4.57 -6.25 -2.84
C ASP A 92 6.02 -5.83 -2.60
N THR A 93 6.86 -6.00 -3.61
CA THR A 93 8.30 -5.76 -3.51
C THR A 93 8.67 -4.30 -3.71
N ASN A 94 7.83 -3.54 -4.41
CA ASN A 94 8.08 -2.13 -4.77
C ASN A 94 7.31 -1.14 -3.88
N LEU A 95 6.47 -1.65 -2.96
CA LEU A 95 5.67 -0.90 -1.98
C LEU A 95 4.66 0.08 -2.62
N ASP A 96 4.07 -0.30 -3.75
CA ASP A 96 3.05 0.50 -4.42
C ASP A 96 1.61 0.09 -4.06
N TRP A 97 1.47 -0.88 -3.15
CA TRP A 97 0.20 -1.46 -2.66
C TRP A 97 -0.59 -2.23 -3.71
N VAL A 98 0.06 -2.67 -4.75
CA VAL A 98 -0.46 -3.63 -5.73
C VAL A 98 0.48 -4.83 -5.73
N VAL A 99 -0.04 -6.02 -5.88
CA VAL A 99 0.79 -7.21 -6.09
C VAL A 99 0.59 -7.65 -7.53
N ASP A 100 1.59 -7.40 -8.38
CA ASP A 100 1.47 -7.66 -9.81
C ASP A 100 2.75 -8.21 -10.46
N ILE A 101 2.83 -8.11 -11.78
CA ILE A 101 3.96 -8.66 -12.54
C ILE A 101 5.26 -7.92 -12.28
N LEU A 102 5.24 -6.66 -11.85
CA LEU A 102 6.45 -5.89 -11.53
C LEU A 102 7.12 -6.47 -10.30
N ASP A 103 6.34 -6.86 -9.30
CA ASP A 103 6.85 -7.51 -8.09
C ASP A 103 7.47 -8.86 -8.38
N VAL A 104 6.77 -9.68 -9.17
CA VAL A 104 7.31 -10.96 -9.63
C VAL A 104 8.60 -10.76 -10.43
N SER A 105 8.68 -9.69 -11.23
CA SER A 105 9.90 -9.35 -11.97
C SER A 105 11.07 -9.02 -11.03
N ASN A 106 10.84 -8.24 -9.96
CA ASN A 106 11.86 -7.94 -8.96
C ASN A 106 12.35 -9.22 -8.29
N PHE A 107 11.42 -10.06 -7.80
CA PHE A 107 11.71 -11.34 -7.20
C PHE A 107 12.57 -12.24 -8.11
N VAL A 108 12.14 -12.44 -9.36
CA VAL A 108 12.85 -13.30 -10.33
C VAL A 108 14.20 -12.71 -10.72
N SER A 109 14.27 -11.39 -10.94
CA SER A 109 15.50 -10.71 -11.37
C SER A 109 16.57 -10.68 -10.27
N SER A 110 16.18 -10.79 -9.00
CA SER A 110 17.14 -10.90 -7.89
C SER A 110 18.04 -12.13 -8.03
N GLY A 111 17.51 -13.22 -8.61
CA GLY A 111 18.22 -14.50 -8.77
C GLY A 111 18.60 -15.18 -7.46
N LYS A 112 18.00 -14.76 -6.34
CA LYS A 112 18.38 -15.23 -4.99
C LYS A 112 17.59 -16.45 -4.51
N PHE A 113 16.48 -16.79 -5.17
CA PHE A 113 15.64 -17.91 -4.75
C PHE A 113 16.40 -19.23 -4.63
N GLY A 114 16.35 -19.82 -3.44
CA GLY A 114 16.99 -21.11 -3.14
C GLY A 114 18.51 -21.11 -3.12
N THR A 115 19.16 -19.94 -3.15
CA THR A 115 20.63 -19.82 -3.18
C THR A 115 21.25 -19.70 -1.79
N GLY A 116 20.48 -19.34 -0.77
CA GLY A 116 20.97 -19.02 0.57
C GLY A 116 21.78 -17.70 0.63
N GLN A 117 21.74 -16.89 -0.42
CA GLN A 117 22.38 -15.57 -0.39
C GLN A 117 21.56 -14.56 0.40
N PRO A 118 22.23 -13.59 1.09
CA PRO A 118 21.52 -12.53 1.79
C PRO A 118 20.53 -11.80 0.88
N ALA A 119 19.32 -11.63 1.36
CA ALA A 119 18.21 -11.03 0.62
C ALA A 119 17.56 -9.89 1.40
N THR A 120 16.75 -9.13 0.69
CA THR A 120 15.96 -8.01 1.20
C THR A 120 14.49 -8.20 0.85
N TRP A 121 13.61 -7.36 1.40
CA TRP A 121 12.19 -7.36 1.04
C TRP A 121 11.98 -7.24 -0.48
N MET A 122 12.71 -6.37 -1.16
CA MET A 122 12.63 -6.21 -2.62
C MET A 122 13.06 -7.46 -3.38
N ASP A 123 13.98 -8.25 -2.81
CA ASP A 123 14.42 -9.52 -3.40
C ASP A 123 13.41 -10.64 -3.19
N GLY A 124 12.46 -10.47 -2.25
CA GLY A 124 11.45 -11.46 -1.91
C GLY A 124 11.59 -12.11 -0.53
N ASP A 125 12.46 -11.60 0.37
CA ASP A 125 12.53 -12.03 1.78
C ASP A 125 11.35 -11.41 2.56
N PHE A 126 10.21 -12.10 2.52
CA PHE A 126 8.97 -11.61 3.13
C PHE A 126 8.80 -12.02 4.58
N ASN A 127 9.53 -13.05 5.01
CA ASN A 127 9.49 -13.55 6.39
C ASN A 127 10.59 -12.95 7.26
N TYR A 128 11.54 -12.19 6.68
CA TYR A 128 12.68 -11.55 7.36
C TYR A 128 13.70 -12.54 7.93
N ASP A 129 13.88 -13.71 7.35
CA ASP A 129 14.93 -14.66 7.75
C ASP A 129 16.27 -14.42 7.05
N GLY A 130 16.31 -13.48 6.10
CA GLY A 130 17.50 -13.00 5.40
C GLY A 130 17.83 -13.77 4.12
N VAL A 131 17.00 -14.70 3.69
CA VAL A 131 17.15 -15.46 2.44
C VAL A 131 15.84 -15.43 1.65
N VAL A 132 15.85 -15.96 0.44
CA VAL A 132 14.61 -16.13 -0.35
C VAL A 132 14.46 -17.63 -0.63
N ASP A 133 13.40 -18.20 -0.09
CA ASP A 133 13.13 -19.63 -0.26
C ASP A 133 11.65 -19.96 -0.47
N ILE A 134 11.29 -21.22 -0.30
CA ILE A 134 9.92 -21.69 -0.53
C ILE A 134 8.91 -21.13 0.48
N GLN A 135 9.36 -20.70 1.66
CA GLN A 135 8.46 -20.09 2.66
C GLN A 135 7.99 -18.74 2.20
N ASP A 136 8.87 -17.92 1.61
CA ASP A 136 8.51 -16.62 1.05
C ASP A 136 7.50 -16.76 -0.10
N VAL A 137 7.70 -17.77 -0.97
CA VAL A 137 6.74 -18.06 -2.03
C VAL A 137 5.40 -18.52 -1.46
N ALA A 138 5.40 -19.27 -0.37
CA ALA A 138 4.18 -19.67 0.31
C ALA A 138 3.46 -18.46 0.92
N ASP A 139 4.20 -17.58 1.59
CA ASP A 139 3.67 -16.35 2.18
C ASP A 139 3.06 -15.45 1.08
N PHE A 140 3.78 -15.20 -0.01
CA PHE A 140 3.26 -14.50 -1.18
C PHE A 140 1.97 -15.13 -1.71
N SER A 141 1.98 -16.45 -1.93
CA SER A 141 0.84 -17.17 -2.50
C SER A 141 -0.39 -17.13 -1.57
N ALA A 142 -0.16 -17.17 -0.25
CA ALA A 142 -1.22 -17.15 0.75
C ALA A 142 -1.95 -15.80 0.82
N THR A 143 -1.36 -14.71 0.31
CA THR A 143 -2.04 -13.40 0.26
C THR A 143 -3.26 -13.41 -0.66
N GLY A 144 -3.22 -14.17 -1.76
CA GLY A 144 -4.25 -14.17 -2.78
C GLY A 144 -4.43 -12.84 -3.53
N LEU A 145 -3.46 -11.93 -3.44
CA LEU A 145 -3.59 -10.54 -3.93
C LEU A 145 -3.12 -10.33 -5.37
N TYR A 146 -2.41 -11.31 -5.95
CA TYR A 146 -1.85 -11.15 -7.29
C TYR A 146 -2.92 -10.78 -8.33
N GLY A 147 -2.73 -9.64 -9.00
CA GLY A 147 -3.64 -9.12 -10.01
C GLY A 147 -4.98 -8.58 -9.47
N GLY A 148 -5.14 -8.49 -8.15
CA GLY A 148 -6.38 -8.02 -7.50
C GLY A 148 -6.53 -6.50 -7.43
N GLY A 149 -5.52 -5.74 -7.89
CA GLY A 149 -5.47 -4.28 -7.73
C GLY A 149 -4.96 -3.87 -6.35
N SER A 150 -5.16 -2.59 -5.99
CA SER A 150 -4.61 -2.07 -4.72
C SER A 150 -5.31 -2.68 -3.51
N TYR A 151 -4.52 -3.32 -2.64
CA TYR A 151 -4.98 -3.89 -1.37
C TYR A 151 -5.03 -2.85 -0.23
N ASN A 152 -4.48 -1.67 -0.44
CA ASN A 152 -4.48 -0.54 0.50
C ASN A 152 -5.28 0.65 -0.04
N ALA A 153 -6.23 0.42 -0.92
CA ALA A 153 -7.16 1.45 -1.32
C ALA A 153 -7.92 1.94 -0.08
N ALA A 154 -7.98 3.26 0.13
CA ALA A 154 -8.92 3.79 1.11
C ALA A 154 -10.30 3.16 0.82
N PRO A 155 -11.07 2.73 1.85
CA PRO A 155 -12.42 2.24 1.61
C PRO A 155 -13.10 3.27 0.73
N GLY A 156 -13.42 2.86 -0.51
CA GLY A 156 -13.92 3.77 -1.52
C GLY A 156 -15.04 4.54 -0.88
N ILE A 157 -14.99 5.87 -0.93
CA ILE A 157 -16.19 6.67 -0.69
C ILE A 157 -17.18 6.03 -1.65
N ALA A 158 -18.16 5.30 -1.11
CA ALA A 158 -19.19 4.68 -1.93
C ALA A 158 -19.60 5.76 -2.93
N ALA A 159 -19.42 5.47 -4.21
CA ALA A 159 -19.66 6.48 -5.23
C ALA A 159 -21.00 7.11 -4.86
N VAL A 160 -20.98 8.39 -4.45
CA VAL A 160 -22.22 9.10 -4.14
C VAL A 160 -23.00 8.93 -5.43
N PRO A 161 -24.17 8.24 -5.44
CA PRO A 161 -24.93 8.09 -6.65
C PRO A 161 -25.08 9.49 -7.19
N GLU A 162 -24.54 9.74 -8.36
CA GLU A 162 -24.71 11.04 -8.98
C GLU A 162 -26.21 11.34 -8.88
N PRO A 163 -26.62 12.49 -8.35
CA PRO A 163 -28.03 12.82 -8.31
C PRO A 163 -28.52 12.57 -9.72
N THR A 164 -29.44 11.62 -9.87
CA THR A 164 -29.89 11.10 -11.17
C THR A 164 -30.19 12.31 -12.00
N GLY A 165 -29.18 12.72 -12.77
CA GLY A 165 -29.15 13.98 -13.48
C GLY A 165 -30.42 13.98 -14.32
N ILE A 166 -31.07 15.12 -14.40
CA ILE A 166 -32.21 15.36 -15.27
C ILE A 166 -31.87 14.65 -16.58
N GLY A 167 -32.40 13.43 -16.74
CA GLY A 167 -32.04 12.59 -17.87
C GLY A 167 -32.29 13.33 -19.17
N PRO A 168 -31.65 12.98 -20.28
CA PRO A 168 -31.82 13.67 -21.55
C PRO A 168 -33.29 13.91 -21.92
N ALA A 169 -34.20 13.08 -21.41
CA ALA A 169 -35.66 13.25 -21.56
C ALA A 169 -36.18 14.54 -20.85
N ALA A 170 -35.62 14.95 -19.70
CA ALA A 170 -36.06 16.15 -19.01
C ALA A 170 -35.53 17.43 -19.69
N LEU A 171 -34.33 17.36 -20.29
CA LEU A 171 -33.79 18.45 -21.12
C LEU A 171 -34.61 18.61 -22.41
N VAL A 172 -35.04 17.50 -23.03
CA VAL A 172 -35.93 17.53 -24.21
C VAL A 172 -37.31 18.09 -23.85
N ALA A 173 -37.86 17.73 -22.68
CA ALA A 173 -39.15 18.25 -22.22
C ALA A 173 -39.07 19.76 -21.91
N ALA A 174 -37.99 20.24 -21.30
CA ALA A 174 -37.78 21.68 -21.04
C ALA A 174 -37.59 22.46 -22.34
N ALA A 175 -36.88 21.94 -23.32
CA ALA A 175 -36.70 22.55 -24.63
C ALA A 175 -37.99 22.59 -25.41
N ALA A 176 -38.81 21.51 -25.40
CA ALA A 176 -40.13 21.46 -26.04
C ALA A 176 -41.12 22.46 -25.41
N TRP A 177 -41.08 22.59 -24.06
CA TRP A 177 -41.92 23.56 -23.33
C TRP A 177 -41.58 25.02 -23.67
N LEU A 178 -40.30 25.33 -23.77
CA LEU A 178 -39.80 26.64 -24.21
C LEU A 178 -40.18 26.95 -25.66
N ALA A 179 -40.15 25.98 -26.55
CA ALA A 179 -40.52 26.15 -27.96
C ALA A 179 -42.03 26.41 -28.14
N VAL A 180 -42.86 25.76 -27.34
CA VAL A 180 -44.34 25.96 -27.35
C VAL A 180 -44.69 27.35 -26.81
N ARG A 181 -44.00 27.80 -25.75
CA ARG A 181 -44.25 29.13 -25.16
C ARG A 181 -43.90 30.28 -26.11
N ARG A 182 -42.87 30.10 -26.95
CA ARG A 182 -42.48 31.09 -27.96
C ARG A 182 -43.47 31.20 -29.12
N ARG A 183 -44.21 30.14 -29.44
CA ARG A 183 -45.22 30.15 -30.50
C ARG A 183 -46.58 30.68 -30.07
N GLY A 184 -46.89 30.69 -28.78
CA GLY A 184 -48.13 31.20 -28.22
C GLY A 184 -48.17 32.69 -27.93
N GLY A 185 -47.04 33.41 -28.08
CA GLY A 185 -46.93 34.84 -27.77
C GLY A 185 -47.10 35.80 -28.97
N GLY A 186 -47.53 35.31 -30.12
CA GLY A 186 -47.58 36.12 -31.36
C GLY A 186 -48.96 36.20 -32.00
N ALA A 187 -50.03 36.42 -31.22
CA ALA A 187 -51.33 36.74 -31.80
C ALA A 187 -52.11 37.69 -30.87
N GLY A 188 -51.93 38.97 -31.10
CA GLY A 188 -52.68 40.00 -30.37
C GLY A 188 -52.32 41.40 -30.83
N THR A 189 -52.90 41.81 -31.96
CA THR A 189 -53.33 43.21 -32.25
C THR A 189 -54.47 43.13 -33.23
#